data_bcae313b574de5ac3cd4f2d0d265d8cd
#
_entry.id   bcae313b574de5ac3cd4f2d0d265d8cd
#
_cell.length_a   1.000
_cell.length_b   1.000
_cell.length_c   1.000
_cell.angle_alpha   90.00
_cell.angle_beta   90.00
_cell.angle_gamma   90.00
#
_symmetry.space_group_name_H-M   'P 1'
#
loop_
_entity.id
_entity.type
_entity.pdbx_description
1 polymer ?
#
loop_
_entity_poly.entity_id
_entity_poly.type
_entity_poly.pdbx_seq_one_letter_code
_entity_poly.pdbx_strand_id
1 'polypeptide(L)'
;MELFDEGTIHQLGTALTPPHYGCYEAFKNAILTEFEDCDLLIVCEGDCIIEKPINEFCDVVFKSFQVLQDNNVGYFSFGDTKTLEHGWLQSPKIADVPDNDWLFVTNHIIGLQCIAFPKHVKSWLKNMVRTSKWDAADMFFNQIFKGSPYKMGIVKERYTTQAEGFSLIDKQEKKFL
;
A
#
# COMPACT_ATOMS: atom_id res chain seq x y z
N MET A 1 -18.33 11.04 -8.12
CA MET A 1 -17.82 10.70 -6.78
C MET A 1 -17.99 11.96 -5.95
N GLU A 2 -19.04 11.99 -5.14
CA GLU A 2 -19.21 13.11 -4.19
C GLU A 2 -18.12 12.97 -3.13
N LEU A 3 -17.19 13.88 -3.16
CA LEU A 3 -16.23 14.04 -2.08
C LEU A 3 -16.97 14.67 -0.90
N PHE A 4 -16.72 14.16 0.29
CA PHE A 4 -17.30 14.62 1.55
C PHE A 4 -17.25 16.14 1.65
N ASP A 5 -18.30 16.72 2.21
CA ASP A 5 -18.30 18.14 2.52
C ASP A 5 -17.27 18.47 3.64
N GLU A 6 -16.84 19.71 3.68
CA GLU A 6 -15.86 20.14 4.69
C GLU A 6 -16.36 19.98 6.12
N GLY A 7 -17.68 20.01 6.33
CA GLY A 7 -18.29 19.80 7.65
C GLY A 7 -18.11 18.37 8.18
N THR A 8 -18.20 17.37 7.32
CA THR A 8 -18.00 15.97 7.72
C THR A 8 -16.58 15.73 8.18
N ILE A 9 -15.59 16.38 7.57
CA ILE A 9 -14.17 16.24 7.91
C ILE A 9 -13.85 16.94 9.23
N HIS A 10 -14.42 18.10 9.48
CA HIS A 10 -14.30 18.79 10.77
C HIS A 10 -14.86 17.97 11.94
N GLN A 11 -15.92 17.21 11.72
CA GLN A 11 -16.48 16.32 12.75
C GLN A 11 -15.55 15.14 13.10
N LEU A 12 -14.67 14.73 12.18
CA LEU A 12 -13.72 13.65 12.42
C LEU A 12 -12.50 14.10 13.23
N GLY A 13 -12.31 15.40 13.46
CA GLY A 13 -11.29 15.98 14.33
C GLY A 13 -9.86 15.71 13.89
N THR A 14 -9.62 15.61 12.58
CA THR A 14 -8.32 15.25 12.02
C THR A 14 -7.71 16.42 11.27
N ALA A 15 -6.39 16.50 11.27
CA ALA A 15 -5.63 17.44 10.42
C ALA A 15 -5.57 16.99 8.94
N LEU A 16 -6.19 15.86 8.59
CA LEU A 16 -6.13 15.30 7.26
C LEU A 16 -7.12 15.99 6.32
N THR A 17 -6.70 16.14 5.08
CA THR A 17 -7.51 16.78 4.04
C THR A 17 -8.53 15.82 3.42
N PRO A 18 -9.59 16.31 2.73
CA PRO A 18 -10.52 15.48 1.99
C PRO A 18 -9.88 14.42 1.07
N PRO A 19 -8.81 14.73 0.31
CA PRO A 19 -8.12 13.73 -0.49
C PRO A 19 -7.52 12.57 0.31
N HIS A 20 -6.97 12.81 1.50
CA HIS A 20 -6.48 11.73 2.38
C HIS A 20 -7.61 10.80 2.78
N TYR A 21 -8.75 11.36 3.18
CA TYR A 21 -9.91 10.57 3.55
C TYR A 21 -10.48 9.77 2.36
N GLY A 22 -10.57 10.40 1.19
CA GLY A 22 -11.01 9.73 -0.03
C GLY A 22 -10.12 8.56 -0.42
N CYS A 23 -8.81 8.73 -0.32
CA CYS A 23 -7.84 7.67 -0.54
C CYS A 23 -8.04 6.51 0.46
N TYR A 24 -8.12 6.79 1.75
CA TYR A 24 -8.37 5.79 2.78
C TYR A 24 -9.68 5.01 2.54
N GLU A 25 -10.81 5.71 2.26
CA GLU A 25 -12.09 5.05 2.01
C GLU A 25 -12.06 4.21 0.73
N ALA A 26 -11.32 4.60 -0.30
CA ALA A 26 -11.15 3.79 -1.50
C ALA A 26 -10.44 2.46 -1.19
N PHE A 27 -9.34 2.49 -0.45
CA PHE A 27 -8.64 1.29 0.00
C PHE A 27 -9.51 0.42 0.92
N LYS A 28 -10.20 1.02 1.87
CA LYS A 28 -11.13 0.33 2.77
C LYS A 28 -12.23 -0.36 2.00
N ASN A 29 -12.85 0.31 1.03
CA ASN A 29 -13.90 -0.27 0.20
C ASN A 29 -13.36 -1.44 -0.61
N ALA A 30 -12.20 -1.31 -1.27
CA ALA A 30 -11.58 -2.41 -1.98
C ALA A 30 -11.35 -3.63 -1.07
N ILE A 31 -10.84 -3.43 0.15
CA ILE A 31 -10.65 -4.52 1.12
C ILE A 31 -11.97 -5.15 1.55
N LEU A 32 -13.01 -4.36 1.78
CA LEU A 32 -14.28 -4.88 2.28
C LEU A 32 -15.11 -5.59 1.21
N THR A 33 -15.04 -5.14 -0.06
CA THR A 33 -15.87 -5.63 -1.16
C THR A 33 -15.14 -6.63 -2.05
N GLU A 34 -13.93 -6.30 -2.52
CA GLU A 34 -13.23 -7.08 -3.53
C GLU A 34 -12.43 -8.26 -2.96
N PHE A 35 -12.11 -8.22 -1.65
CA PHE A 35 -11.32 -9.28 -1.00
C PHE A 35 -12.17 -10.48 -0.57
N GLU A 36 -13.27 -10.83 -1.27
CA GLU A 36 -14.09 -11.99 -0.92
C GLU A 36 -13.56 -13.29 -1.56
N ASP A 37 -13.40 -13.32 -2.86
CA ASP A 37 -13.14 -14.54 -3.62
C ASP A 37 -11.77 -14.58 -4.30
N CYS A 38 -10.82 -13.77 -3.81
CA CYS A 38 -9.45 -13.77 -4.34
C CYS A 38 -8.44 -14.26 -3.29
N ASP A 39 -7.37 -14.85 -3.77
CA ASP A 39 -6.25 -15.32 -2.95
C ASP A 39 -5.22 -14.22 -2.68
N LEU A 40 -5.19 -13.20 -3.53
CA LEU A 40 -4.35 -12.02 -3.43
C LEU A 40 -5.15 -10.80 -3.89
N LEU A 41 -5.41 -9.84 -3.01
CA LEU A 41 -5.96 -8.54 -3.39
C LEU A 41 -4.81 -7.61 -3.73
N ILE A 42 -4.79 -7.09 -4.95
CA ILE A 42 -3.87 -6.03 -5.36
C ILE A 42 -4.66 -4.74 -5.53
N VAL A 43 -4.20 -3.67 -4.91
CA VAL A 43 -4.78 -2.34 -5.02
C VAL A 43 -3.73 -1.41 -5.58
N CYS A 44 -4.06 -0.74 -6.69
CA CYS A 44 -3.21 0.27 -7.31
C CYS A 44 -3.88 1.64 -7.20
N GLU A 45 -3.09 2.66 -6.92
CA GLU A 45 -3.52 4.05 -7.06
C GLU A 45 -3.75 4.38 -8.53
N GLY A 46 -4.60 5.39 -8.81
CA GLY A 46 -4.98 5.74 -10.18
C GLY A 46 -3.84 6.29 -11.04
N ASP A 47 -2.75 6.71 -10.42
CA ASP A 47 -1.51 7.20 -11.03
C ASP A 47 -0.35 6.19 -10.97
N CYS A 48 -0.65 4.94 -10.62
CA CYS A 48 0.33 3.85 -10.64
C CYS A 48 0.80 3.57 -12.08
N ILE A 49 2.10 3.50 -12.26
CA ILE A 49 2.76 3.08 -13.50
C ILE A 49 3.45 1.75 -13.27
N ILE A 50 3.22 0.78 -14.14
CA ILE A 50 3.99 -0.46 -14.19
C ILE A 50 5.23 -0.18 -15.03
N GLU A 51 6.42 -0.22 -14.42
CA GLU A 51 7.70 0.10 -15.08
C GLU A 51 8.30 -1.06 -15.85
N LYS A 52 7.91 -2.29 -15.51
CA LYS A 52 8.39 -3.50 -16.16
C LYS A 52 7.41 -3.97 -17.24
N PRO A 53 7.86 -4.78 -18.21
CA PRO A 53 6.96 -5.45 -19.13
C PRO A 53 5.85 -6.19 -18.38
N ILE A 54 4.63 -6.13 -18.89
CA ILE A 54 3.45 -6.66 -18.18
C ILE A 54 3.57 -8.14 -17.83
N ASN A 55 4.21 -8.93 -18.68
CA ASN A 55 4.48 -10.34 -18.40
C ASN A 55 5.43 -10.53 -17.19
N GLU A 56 6.47 -9.71 -17.04
CA GLU A 56 7.36 -9.76 -15.89
C GLU A 56 6.64 -9.35 -14.60
N PHE A 57 5.79 -8.33 -14.67
CA PHE A 57 4.94 -7.95 -13.54
C PHE A 57 3.98 -9.07 -13.16
N CYS A 58 3.30 -9.70 -14.12
CA CYS A 58 2.44 -10.85 -13.87
C CYS A 58 3.22 -12.02 -13.23
N ASP A 59 4.42 -12.30 -13.71
CA ASP A 59 5.27 -13.37 -13.15
C ASP A 59 5.62 -13.10 -11.67
N VAL A 60 5.96 -11.87 -11.31
CA VAL A 60 6.23 -11.53 -9.90
C VAL A 60 4.97 -11.58 -9.05
N VAL A 61 3.81 -11.20 -9.58
CA VAL A 61 2.52 -11.36 -8.90
C VAL A 61 2.24 -12.83 -8.59
N PHE A 62 2.39 -13.72 -9.56
CA PHE A 62 2.19 -15.16 -9.36
C PHE A 62 3.20 -15.76 -8.36
N LYS A 63 4.46 -15.37 -8.45
CA LYS A 63 5.48 -15.79 -7.47
C LYS A 63 5.18 -15.30 -6.06
N SER A 64 4.60 -14.10 -5.93
CA SER A 64 4.28 -13.50 -4.63
C SER A 64 3.32 -14.34 -3.83
N PHE A 65 2.31 -14.89 -4.47
CA PHE A 65 1.19 -15.53 -3.80
C PHE A 65 1.62 -16.56 -2.74
N GLN A 66 2.40 -17.56 -3.12
CA GLN A 66 2.85 -18.59 -2.20
C GLN A 66 3.91 -18.07 -1.21
N VAL A 67 4.87 -17.28 -1.71
CA VAL A 67 5.97 -16.77 -0.89
C VAL A 67 5.48 -15.83 0.22
N LEU A 68 4.49 -14.99 -0.04
CA LEU A 68 3.91 -14.12 0.99
C LEU A 68 3.22 -14.93 2.08
N GLN A 69 2.52 -16.01 1.70
CA GLN A 69 1.87 -16.90 2.65
C GLN A 69 2.87 -17.66 3.49
N ASP A 70 3.87 -18.32 2.88
CA ASP A 70 4.87 -19.15 3.57
C ASP A 70 5.73 -18.34 4.55
N ASN A 71 5.96 -17.05 4.27
CA ASN A 71 6.76 -16.15 5.10
C ASN A 71 5.93 -15.28 6.04
N ASN A 72 4.61 -15.48 6.09
CA ASN A 72 3.67 -14.69 6.91
C ASN A 72 3.73 -13.19 6.62
N VAL A 73 3.91 -12.81 5.33
CA VAL A 73 3.86 -11.43 4.89
C VAL A 73 2.42 -11.06 4.58
N GLY A 74 1.87 -10.09 5.28
CA GLY A 74 0.47 -9.71 5.17
C GLY A 74 0.21 -8.39 4.46
N TYR A 75 1.23 -7.56 4.32
CA TYR A 75 1.20 -6.30 3.60
C TYR A 75 2.45 -6.20 2.73
N PHE A 76 2.26 -6.04 1.44
CA PHE A 76 3.33 -6.12 0.45
C PHE A 76 3.24 -5.01 -0.58
N SER A 77 4.38 -4.45 -1.00
CA SER A 77 4.46 -3.45 -2.05
C SER A 77 5.30 -3.92 -3.23
N PHE A 78 4.81 -3.66 -4.46
CA PHE A 78 5.52 -3.91 -5.71
C PHE A 78 6.47 -2.77 -6.12
N GLY A 79 6.61 -1.74 -5.29
CA GLY A 79 7.54 -0.65 -5.51
C GLY A 79 7.51 0.38 -4.38
N ASP A 80 8.59 1.13 -4.27
CA ASP A 80 8.71 2.28 -3.38
C ASP A 80 8.43 3.57 -4.12
N THR A 81 7.79 4.52 -3.46
CA THR A 81 7.74 5.89 -3.95
C THR A 81 9.07 6.58 -3.63
N LYS A 82 9.83 6.92 -4.67
CA LYS A 82 11.05 7.70 -4.54
C LYS A 82 10.76 9.13 -4.93
N THR A 83 10.89 10.06 -3.99
CA THR A 83 10.81 11.50 -4.30
C THR A 83 12.19 12.14 -4.24
N LEU A 84 12.50 12.97 -5.25
CA LEU A 84 13.75 13.73 -5.31
C LEU A 84 13.89 14.75 -4.17
N GLU A 85 12.77 15.30 -3.69
CA GLU A 85 12.78 16.51 -2.86
C GLU A 85 12.92 16.25 -1.36
N HIS A 86 12.59 15.05 -0.85
CA HIS A 86 12.47 14.83 0.59
C HIS A 86 13.47 13.84 1.17
N GLY A 87 14.36 13.25 0.38
CA GLY A 87 15.31 12.24 0.87
C GLY A 87 14.66 10.96 1.40
N TRP A 88 13.38 10.78 1.22
CA TRP A 88 12.61 9.60 1.59
C TRP A 88 12.76 8.56 0.49
N LEU A 89 13.82 7.82 0.56
CA LEU A 89 14.28 7.15 -0.64
C LEU A 89 13.86 5.70 -0.73
N GLN A 90 13.65 5.03 0.38
CA GLN A 90 13.32 3.59 0.36
C GLN A 90 12.74 3.14 1.70
N SER A 91 11.84 2.17 1.63
CA SER A 91 11.41 1.41 2.80
C SER A 91 12.61 0.71 3.43
N PRO A 92 12.81 0.82 4.76
CA PRO A 92 14.00 0.26 5.39
C PRO A 92 13.99 -1.27 5.30
N LYS A 93 15.06 -1.85 4.80
CA LYS A 93 15.27 -3.29 4.84
C LYS A 93 15.59 -3.72 6.26
N ILE A 94 14.80 -4.65 6.82
CA ILE A 94 15.03 -5.25 8.13
C ILE A 94 15.68 -6.62 7.99
N ALA A 95 15.15 -7.45 7.09
CA ALA A 95 15.65 -8.80 6.86
C ALA A 95 15.40 -9.24 5.43
N ASP A 96 16.23 -10.16 4.94
CA ASP A 96 15.92 -10.94 3.76
C ASP A 96 14.88 -12.01 4.10
N VAL A 97 14.09 -12.40 3.11
CA VAL A 97 13.23 -13.57 3.20
C VAL A 97 14.09 -14.79 2.82
N PRO A 98 14.12 -15.84 3.64
CA PRO A 98 14.88 -17.05 3.33
C PRO A 98 14.52 -17.61 1.95
N ASP A 99 15.53 -18.05 1.22
CA ASP A 99 15.39 -18.66 -0.11
C ASP A 99 14.67 -17.77 -1.14
N ASN A 100 14.70 -16.45 -0.91
CA ASN A 100 14.05 -15.49 -1.77
C ASN A 100 14.95 -14.30 -2.09
N ASP A 101 15.26 -14.14 -3.38
CA ASP A 101 16.15 -13.09 -3.88
C ASP A 101 15.43 -11.82 -4.35
N TRP A 102 14.09 -11.82 -4.45
CA TRP A 102 13.32 -10.73 -5.04
C TRP A 102 12.52 -9.87 -4.05
N LEU A 103 12.37 -10.28 -2.79
CA LEU A 103 11.70 -9.49 -1.75
C LEU A 103 12.51 -9.42 -0.45
N PHE A 104 12.22 -8.43 0.38
CA PHE A 104 12.74 -8.33 1.74
C PHE A 104 11.64 -7.87 2.72
N VAL A 105 11.87 -8.11 4.00
CA VAL A 105 11.00 -7.65 5.10
C VAL A 105 11.36 -6.22 5.46
N THR A 106 10.32 -5.41 5.68
CA THR A 106 10.42 -4.03 6.15
C THR A 106 9.52 -3.80 7.36
N ASN A 107 9.67 -2.70 8.05
CA ASN A 107 8.74 -2.23 9.09
C ASN A 107 8.00 -0.96 8.69
N HIS A 108 8.21 -0.49 7.47
CA HIS A 108 7.53 0.68 6.94
C HIS A 108 7.54 0.63 5.41
N ILE A 109 6.38 0.77 4.79
CA ILE A 109 6.21 0.87 3.34
C ILE A 109 5.91 2.32 3.00
N ILE A 110 6.64 2.88 2.05
CA ILE A 110 6.51 4.25 1.59
C ILE A 110 5.70 4.24 0.28
N GLY A 111 4.58 4.96 0.29
CA GLY A 111 3.66 5.03 -0.85
C GLY A 111 2.74 3.80 -0.98
N LEU A 112 1.67 3.97 -1.72
CA LEU A 112 0.62 2.98 -1.92
C LEU A 112 0.36 2.69 -3.38
N GLN A 113 1.25 3.09 -4.28
CA GLN A 113 1.04 3.02 -5.73
C GLN A 113 0.62 1.65 -6.21
N CYS A 114 1.15 0.57 -5.61
CA CYS A 114 0.71 -0.79 -5.89
C CYS A 114 1.04 -1.70 -4.70
N ILE A 115 0.03 -2.05 -3.95
CA ILE A 115 0.14 -2.87 -2.74
C ILE A 115 -0.69 -4.13 -2.85
N ALA A 116 -0.32 -5.16 -2.09
CA ALA A 116 -1.03 -6.42 -2.07
C ALA A 116 -1.27 -6.94 -0.66
N PHE A 117 -2.40 -7.63 -0.51
CA PHE A 117 -2.81 -8.31 0.70
C PHE A 117 -3.15 -9.77 0.36
N PRO A 118 -2.40 -10.76 0.85
CA PRO A 118 -2.70 -12.16 0.62
C PRO A 118 -3.87 -12.65 1.47
N LYS A 119 -4.53 -13.70 1.03
CA LYS A 119 -5.76 -14.24 1.62
C LYS A 119 -5.65 -14.55 3.12
N HIS A 120 -4.51 -14.99 3.60
CA HIS A 120 -4.34 -15.37 5.00
C HIS A 120 -4.54 -14.21 5.99
N VAL A 121 -4.44 -12.94 5.55
CA VAL A 121 -4.72 -11.77 6.39
C VAL A 121 -6.13 -11.24 6.25
N LYS A 122 -6.94 -11.76 5.32
CA LYS A 122 -8.24 -11.20 4.93
C LYS A 122 -9.14 -10.89 6.11
N SER A 123 -9.43 -11.89 6.94
CA SER A 123 -10.37 -11.74 8.06
C SER A 123 -9.88 -10.72 9.09
N TRP A 124 -8.59 -10.77 9.40
CA TRP A 124 -7.96 -9.81 10.31
C TRP A 124 -7.99 -8.39 9.72
N LEU A 125 -7.59 -8.22 8.47
CA LEU A 125 -7.53 -6.92 7.80
C LEU A 125 -8.93 -6.29 7.67
N LYS A 126 -9.95 -7.07 7.28
CA LYS A 126 -11.35 -6.60 7.25
C LYS A 126 -11.84 -6.13 8.62
N ASN A 127 -11.44 -6.81 9.69
CA ASN A 127 -11.76 -6.36 11.04
C ASN A 127 -11.04 -5.04 11.36
N MET A 128 -9.74 -4.93 11.06
CA MET A 128 -8.96 -3.72 11.34
C MET A 128 -9.52 -2.49 10.63
N VAL A 129 -9.83 -2.57 9.34
CA VAL A 129 -10.40 -1.42 8.60
C VAL A 129 -11.81 -1.04 9.04
N ARG A 130 -12.53 -1.93 9.73
CA ARG A 130 -13.85 -1.61 10.30
C ARG A 130 -13.77 -0.96 11.68
N THR A 131 -12.77 -1.32 12.48
CA THR A 131 -12.74 -0.99 13.91
C THR A 131 -11.69 0.06 14.29
N SER A 132 -10.66 0.23 13.47
CA SER A 132 -9.61 1.20 13.74
C SER A 132 -10.01 2.60 13.28
N LYS A 133 -9.46 3.60 13.96
CA LYS A 133 -9.58 4.99 13.50
C LYS A 133 -8.80 5.15 12.20
N TRP A 134 -9.37 5.92 11.29
CA TRP A 134 -8.72 6.22 10.03
C TRP A 134 -7.55 7.21 10.20
N ASP A 135 -6.62 7.16 9.26
CA ASP A 135 -5.46 8.05 9.11
C ASP A 135 -5.19 8.19 7.59
N ALA A 136 -4.15 8.90 7.19
CA ALA A 136 -3.65 8.78 5.82
C ALA A 136 -3.41 7.29 5.52
N ALA A 137 -3.81 6.83 4.33
CA ALA A 137 -3.91 5.39 4.07
C ALA A 137 -2.57 4.65 4.28
N ASP A 138 -1.44 5.25 3.87
CA ASP A 138 -0.10 4.71 4.08
C ASP A 138 0.27 4.62 5.57
N MET A 139 -0.03 5.66 6.34
CA MET A 139 0.18 5.68 7.79
C MET A 139 -0.70 4.65 8.49
N PHE A 140 -1.97 4.55 8.08
CA PHE A 140 -2.90 3.57 8.63
C PHE A 140 -2.38 2.15 8.45
N PHE A 141 -2.03 1.74 7.23
CA PHE A 141 -1.54 0.38 6.99
C PHE A 141 -0.22 0.12 7.72
N ASN A 142 0.72 1.04 7.71
CA ASN A 142 1.96 0.89 8.46
C ASN A 142 1.71 0.71 9.97
N GLN A 143 0.78 1.46 10.56
CA GLN A 143 0.46 1.35 12.00
C GLN A 143 -0.18 0.01 12.34
N ILE A 144 -1.21 -0.42 11.60
CA ILE A 144 -1.89 -1.67 11.92
C ILE A 144 -0.99 -2.89 11.72
N PHE A 145 -0.19 -2.91 10.65
CA PHE A 145 0.73 -4.03 10.40
C PHE A 145 1.92 -4.06 11.35
N LYS A 146 2.43 -2.91 11.80
CA LYS A 146 3.51 -2.83 12.80
C LYS A 146 3.14 -3.48 14.13
N GLY A 147 1.87 -3.42 14.52
CA GLY A 147 1.33 -4.06 15.73
C GLY A 147 0.76 -5.46 15.52
N SER A 148 0.85 -6.03 14.31
CA SER A 148 0.23 -7.29 13.93
C SER A 148 1.20 -8.48 14.02
N PRO A 149 0.70 -9.73 13.96
CA PRO A 149 1.54 -10.91 13.82
C PRO A 149 2.13 -11.07 12.40
N TYR A 150 1.72 -10.24 11.45
CA TYR A 150 2.12 -10.33 10.05
C TYR A 150 3.30 -9.42 9.75
N LYS A 151 4.18 -9.86 8.87
CA LYS A 151 5.28 -9.05 8.36
C LYS A 151 4.81 -8.11 7.25
N MET A 152 5.55 -7.04 7.06
CA MET A 152 5.48 -6.20 5.86
C MET A 152 6.62 -6.55 4.92
N GLY A 153 6.35 -6.60 3.63
CA GLY A 153 7.35 -6.93 2.61
C GLY A 153 7.34 -5.94 1.44
N ILE A 154 8.47 -5.88 0.76
CA ILE A 154 8.64 -5.08 -0.44
C ILE A 154 9.56 -5.77 -1.43
N VAL A 155 9.34 -5.59 -2.72
CA VAL A 155 10.23 -6.07 -3.78
C VAL A 155 11.61 -5.41 -3.69
N LYS A 156 12.66 -6.17 -4.00
CA LYS A 156 14.04 -5.63 -4.10
C LYS A 156 14.22 -4.77 -5.34
N GLU A 157 13.59 -5.16 -6.44
CA GLU A 157 13.57 -4.42 -7.68
C GLU A 157 12.19 -3.79 -7.89
N ARG A 158 12.15 -2.50 -8.19
CA ARG A 158 10.90 -1.78 -8.37
C ARG A 158 10.17 -2.24 -9.64
N TYR A 159 8.92 -2.65 -9.50
CA TYR A 159 8.02 -3.01 -10.61
C TYR A 159 7.01 -1.92 -10.91
N THR A 160 6.71 -1.08 -9.91
CA THR A 160 5.73 -0.01 -10.04
C THR A 160 6.26 1.29 -9.48
N THR A 161 5.80 2.39 -10.05
CA THR A 161 6.05 3.76 -9.57
C THR A 161 4.78 4.58 -9.66
N GLN A 162 4.86 5.82 -9.22
CA GLN A 162 3.78 6.79 -9.34
C GLN A 162 4.07 7.75 -10.49
N ALA A 163 3.06 8.12 -11.27
CA ALA A 163 3.20 9.10 -12.33
C ALA A 163 3.62 10.46 -11.77
N GLU A 164 4.48 11.16 -12.49
CA GLU A 164 4.75 12.57 -12.20
C GLU A 164 3.49 13.40 -12.39
N GLY A 165 3.27 14.35 -11.53
CA GLY A 165 2.12 15.22 -11.64
C GLY A 165 1.82 16.01 -10.38
N PHE A 166 0.72 16.76 -10.42
CA PHE A 166 0.27 17.56 -9.30
C PHE A 166 -0.42 16.69 -8.24
N SER A 167 0.11 16.67 -7.03
CA SER A 167 -0.52 16.01 -5.90
C SER A 167 -1.65 16.86 -5.33
N LEU A 168 -2.87 16.32 -5.36
CA LEU A 168 -4.03 16.95 -4.70
C LEU A 168 -3.89 16.96 -3.16
N ILE A 169 -3.13 16.01 -2.62
CA ILE A 169 -2.88 15.90 -1.19
C ILE A 169 -1.90 16.98 -0.74
N ASP A 170 -0.75 17.06 -1.40
CA ASP A 170 0.33 17.97 -1.01
C ASP A 170 0.21 19.35 -1.68
N LYS A 171 -0.70 19.49 -2.64
CA LYS A 171 -0.91 20.71 -3.43
C LYS A 171 0.37 21.22 -4.14
N GLN A 172 1.18 20.29 -4.59
CA GLN A 172 2.44 20.57 -5.29
C GLN A 172 2.70 19.56 -6.40
N GLU A 173 3.53 19.94 -7.36
CA GLU A 173 4.03 18.97 -8.35
C GLU A 173 5.06 18.04 -7.72
N LYS A 174 4.93 16.74 -8.00
CA LYS A 174 5.87 15.71 -7.58
C LYS A 174 6.60 15.14 -8.77
N LYS A 175 7.91 14.98 -8.60
CA LYS A 175 8.77 14.25 -9.52
C LYS A 175 9.33 13.03 -8.81
N PHE A 176 9.22 11.88 -9.43
CA PHE A 176 9.70 10.61 -8.91
C PHE A 176 10.92 10.14 -9.71
N LEU A 177 11.80 9.43 -9.04
CA LEU A 177 13.00 8.82 -9.65
C LEU A 177 12.70 7.44 -10.21
#